data_576d6907528ab91f86b4a85b1232b95a
#
_entry.id   576d6907528ab91f86b4a85b1232b95a
#
_cell.length_a   1.000
_cell.length_b   1.000
_cell.length_c   1.000
_cell.angle_alpha   90.00
_cell.angle_beta   90.00
_cell.angle_gamma   90.00
#
_symmetry.space_group_name_H-M   'P 1'
#
loop_
_entity.id
_entity.type
_entity.pdbx_description
1 polymer ?
#
loop_
_entity_poly.entity_id
_entity_poly.type
_entity_poly.pdbx_seq_one_letter_code
_entity_poly.pdbx_strand_id
1 'polypeptide(L)'
;MVNPDVRWLHRLDNYSRALSALARGVQLARQRPLSELEEQGLIQAFEFTHELSWLLLKDFLADQGVSSISGSRDAVREALQRELQRRVAQR
;
A
#
# COMPACT_ATOMS: atom_id res chain seq x y z
N MET A 1 11.62 -21.13 10.08
CA MET A 1 10.23 -20.67 10.13
C MET A 1 10.21 -19.14 10.20
N VAL A 2 9.51 -18.50 9.27
CA VAL A 2 9.47 -17.04 9.22
C VAL A 2 8.46 -16.52 10.24
N ASN A 3 8.92 -15.67 11.15
CA ASN A 3 8.06 -14.99 12.10
C ASN A 3 7.07 -14.08 11.33
N PRO A 4 5.76 -14.07 11.64
CA PRO A 4 4.80 -13.16 11.02
C PRO A 4 5.23 -11.70 11.03
N ASP A 5 5.92 -11.26 12.09
CA ASP A 5 6.43 -9.88 12.20
C ASP A 5 7.49 -9.60 11.13
N VAL A 6 8.35 -10.57 10.81
CA VAL A 6 9.37 -10.44 9.77
C VAL A 6 8.72 -10.35 8.40
N ARG A 7 7.67 -11.16 8.15
CA ARG A 7 6.93 -11.13 6.90
C ARG A 7 6.31 -9.74 6.68
N TRP A 8 5.69 -9.19 7.70
CA TRP A 8 5.06 -7.88 7.64
C TRP A 8 6.09 -6.79 7.32
N LEU A 9 7.27 -6.85 7.94
CA LEU A 9 8.35 -5.90 7.70
C LEU A 9 8.90 -6.01 6.27
N HIS A 10 9.01 -7.23 5.73
CA HIS A 10 9.42 -7.43 4.34
C HIS A 10 8.41 -6.84 3.36
N ARG A 11 7.11 -7.00 3.63
CA ARG A 11 6.06 -6.41 2.80
C ARG A 11 6.08 -4.90 2.86
N LEU A 12 6.32 -4.35 4.04
CA LEU A 12 6.44 -2.91 4.22
C LEU A 12 7.63 -2.36 3.43
N ASP A 13 8.78 -3.05 3.46
CA ASP A 13 9.95 -2.66 2.71
C ASP A 13 9.68 -2.68 1.20
N ASN A 14 9.07 -3.75 0.70
CA ASN A 14 8.69 -3.86 -0.71
C ASN A 14 7.74 -2.76 -1.13
N TYR A 15 6.75 -2.46 -0.31
CA TYR A 15 5.81 -1.38 -0.56
C TYR A 15 6.52 -0.02 -0.61
N SER A 16 7.41 0.24 0.33
CA SER A 16 8.16 1.50 0.38
C SER A 16 9.01 1.71 -0.87
N ARG A 17 9.65 0.65 -1.37
CA ARG A 17 10.43 0.71 -2.61
C ARG A 17 9.55 0.98 -3.82
N ALA A 18 8.40 0.31 -3.91
CA ALA A 18 7.45 0.50 -5.00
C ALA A 18 6.89 1.94 -4.98
N LEU A 19 6.55 2.45 -3.80
CA LEU A 19 6.05 3.80 -3.64
C LEU A 19 7.10 4.83 -4.06
N SER A 20 8.37 4.62 -3.70
CA SER A 20 9.45 5.51 -4.10
C SER A 20 9.62 5.53 -5.62
N ALA A 21 9.54 4.37 -6.27
CA ALA A 21 9.62 4.27 -7.73
C ALA A 21 8.46 5.00 -8.40
N LEU A 22 7.23 4.82 -7.87
CA LEU A 22 6.05 5.52 -8.35
C LEU A 22 6.20 7.03 -8.20
N ALA A 23 6.67 7.48 -7.06
CA ALA A 23 6.88 8.91 -6.78
C ALA A 23 7.88 9.53 -7.77
N ARG A 24 8.95 8.81 -8.10
CA ARG A 24 9.93 9.28 -9.12
C ARG A 24 9.26 9.41 -10.48
N GLY A 25 8.41 8.46 -10.87
CA GLY A 25 7.67 8.51 -12.12
C GLY A 25 6.71 9.68 -12.19
N VAL A 26 5.98 9.94 -11.11
CA VAL A 26 5.07 11.09 -11.01
C VAL A 26 5.85 12.40 -11.11
N GLN A 27 6.99 12.47 -10.45
CA GLN A 27 7.84 13.66 -10.51
C GLN A 27 8.35 13.94 -11.92
N LEU A 28 8.73 12.89 -12.64
CA LEU A 28 9.13 13.01 -14.04
C LEU A 28 7.98 13.53 -14.89
N ALA A 29 6.77 13.03 -14.68
CA ALA A 29 5.58 13.45 -15.41
C ALA A 29 5.25 14.94 -15.20
N ARG A 30 5.61 15.48 -14.03
CA ARG A 30 5.45 16.91 -13.73
C ARG A 30 6.48 17.77 -14.44
N GLN A 31 7.64 17.23 -14.80
CA GLN A 31 8.74 17.97 -15.39
C GLN A 31 8.63 18.07 -16.91
N ARG A 32 8.08 17.06 -17.56
CA ARG A 32 7.95 17.00 -19.00
C ARG A 32 6.87 15.99 -19.42
N PRO A 33 6.37 16.09 -20.67
CA PRO A 33 5.47 15.06 -21.19
C PRO A 33 6.17 13.71 -21.23
N LEU A 34 5.45 12.65 -20.90
CA LEU A 34 5.94 11.28 -20.93
C LEU A 34 5.75 10.69 -22.32
N SER A 35 6.69 9.82 -22.75
CA SER A 35 6.48 8.99 -23.91
C SER A 35 5.39 7.96 -23.62
N GLU A 36 4.85 7.33 -24.67
CA GLU A 36 3.85 6.28 -24.51
C GLU A 36 4.37 5.14 -23.63
N LEU A 37 5.61 4.73 -23.84
CA LEU A 37 6.23 3.67 -23.03
C LEU A 37 6.37 4.09 -21.57
N GLU A 38 6.74 5.33 -21.33
CA GLU A 38 6.86 5.86 -19.97
C GLU A 38 5.49 5.94 -19.29
N GLU A 39 4.44 6.34 -20.02
CA GLU A 39 3.08 6.36 -19.48
C GLU A 39 2.63 4.97 -19.07
N GLN A 40 2.86 3.96 -19.91
CA GLN A 40 2.52 2.58 -19.61
C GLN A 40 3.29 2.08 -18.38
N GLY A 41 4.57 2.41 -18.29
CA GLY A 41 5.38 2.06 -17.14
C GLY A 41 4.88 2.69 -15.85
N LEU A 42 4.43 3.94 -15.91
CA LEU A 42 3.89 4.64 -14.76
C LEU A 42 2.57 4.01 -14.30
N ILE A 43 1.69 3.65 -15.24
CA ILE A 43 0.43 2.96 -14.93
C ILE A 43 0.70 1.62 -14.25
N GLN A 44 1.65 0.84 -14.77
CA GLN A 44 2.01 -0.44 -14.18
C GLN A 44 2.62 -0.27 -12.78
N ALA A 45 3.43 0.76 -12.58
CA ALA A 45 4.01 1.07 -11.27
C ALA A 45 2.90 1.42 -10.27
N PHE A 46 1.90 2.15 -10.70
CA PHE A 46 0.74 2.47 -9.86
C PHE A 46 -0.03 1.21 -9.48
N GLU A 47 -0.35 0.36 -10.46
CA GLU A 47 -1.08 -0.89 -10.21
C GLU A 47 -0.32 -1.80 -9.25
N PHE A 48 0.98 -1.94 -9.47
CA PHE A 48 1.84 -2.76 -8.61
C PHE A 48 1.90 -2.21 -7.18
N THR A 49 2.08 -0.90 -7.03
CA THR A 49 2.13 -0.26 -5.72
C THR A 49 0.79 -0.38 -5.00
N HIS A 50 -0.32 -0.22 -5.74
CA HIS A 50 -1.66 -0.40 -5.19
C HIS A 50 -1.84 -1.83 -4.66
N GLU A 51 -1.44 -2.82 -5.44
CA GLU A 51 -1.53 -4.23 -5.03
C GLU A 51 -0.75 -4.49 -3.74
N LEU A 52 0.48 -3.98 -3.67
CA LEU A 52 1.30 -4.13 -2.46
C LEU A 52 0.69 -3.42 -1.26
N SER A 53 0.05 -2.27 -1.47
CA SER A 53 -0.54 -1.50 -0.37
C SER A 53 -1.68 -2.26 0.30
N TRP A 54 -2.60 -2.84 -0.48
CA TRP A 54 -3.72 -3.51 0.14
C TRP A 54 -3.32 -4.86 0.75
N LEU A 55 -2.31 -5.55 0.20
CA LEU A 55 -1.77 -6.76 0.80
C LEU A 55 -1.12 -6.46 2.15
N LEU A 56 -0.40 -5.34 2.23
CA LEU A 56 0.19 -4.88 3.48
C LEU A 56 -0.89 -4.56 4.51
N LEU A 57 -1.95 -3.86 4.11
CA LEU A 57 -3.07 -3.56 5.00
C LEU A 57 -3.78 -4.83 5.46
N LYS A 58 -3.98 -5.79 4.56
CA LYS A 58 -4.59 -7.07 4.89
C LYS A 58 -3.79 -7.80 5.96
N ASP A 59 -2.47 -7.86 5.81
CA ASP A 59 -1.60 -8.51 6.79
C ASP A 59 -1.62 -7.78 8.12
N PHE A 60 -1.56 -6.45 8.09
CA PHE A 60 -1.64 -5.63 9.29
C PHE A 60 -2.96 -5.89 10.04
N LEU A 61 -4.07 -5.90 9.33
CA LEU A 61 -5.39 -6.13 9.92
C LEU A 61 -5.52 -7.55 10.46
N ALA A 62 -4.95 -8.54 9.77
CA ALA A 62 -4.92 -9.92 10.25
C ALA A 62 -4.17 -10.02 11.58
N ASP A 63 -3.06 -9.29 11.70
CA ASP A 63 -2.30 -9.22 12.94
C ASP A 63 -3.11 -8.57 14.08
N GLN A 64 -4.05 -7.71 13.73
CA GLN A 64 -4.98 -7.07 14.67
C GLN A 64 -6.25 -7.90 14.93
N GLY A 65 -6.31 -9.12 14.39
CA GLY A 65 -7.46 -10.01 14.60
C GLY A 65 -8.55 -9.92 13.55
N VAL A 66 -8.33 -9.17 12.45
CA VAL A 66 -9.32 -9.03 11.37
C VAL A 66 -8.91 -9.91 10.21
N SER A 67 -9.64 -11.01 9.96
CA SER A 67 -9.33 -12.00 8.93
C SER A 67 -10.33 -12.05 7.77
N SER A 68 -11.39 -11.26 7.81
CA SER A 68 -12.47 -11.31 6.83
C SER A 68 -12.33 -10.29 5.70
N ILE A 69 -11.11 -9.87 5.40
CA ILE A 69 -10.84 -8.89 4.34
C ILE A 69 -10.86 -9.60 2.98
N SER A 70 -11.73 -9.17 2.08
CA SER A 70 -11.91 -9.80 0.77
C SER A 70 -11.28 -9.01 -0.39
N GLY A 71 -10.79 -7.80 -0.16
CA GLY A 71 -10.17 -7.00 -1.21
C GLY A 71 -9.65 -5.66 -0.72
N SER A 72 -9.07 -4.88 -1.62
CA SER A 72 -8.42 -3.61 -1.29
C SER A 72 -9.39 -2.60 -0.69
N ARG A 73 -10.62 -2.55 -1.19
CA ARG A 73 -11.63 -1.62 -0.70
C ARG A 73 -11.95 -1.89 0.77
N ASP A 74 -12.16 -3.16 1.11
CA ASP A 74 -12.45 -3.57 2.49
C ASP A 74 -11.27 -3.29 3.41
N ALA A 75 -10.06 -3.55 2.94
CA ALA A 75 -8.85 -3.32 3.74
C ALA A 75 -8.70 -1.84 4.10
N VAL A 76 -8.89 -0.95 3.12
CA VAL A 76 -8.79 0.49 3.34
C VAL A 76 -9.89 0.98 4.29
N ARG A 77 -11.11 0.51 4.07
CA ARG A 77 -12.25 0.88 4.92
C ARG A 77 -12.00 0.48 6.37
N GLU A 78 -11.58 -0.75 6.58
CA GLU A 78 -11.32 -1.27 7.93
C GLU A 78 -10.18 -0.52 8.62
N ALA A 79 -9.10 -0.23 7.88
CA ALA A 79 -7.97 0.51 8.42
C ALA A 79 -8.40 1.93 8.83
N LEU A 80 -9.22 2.59 8.00
CA LEU A 80 -9.74 3.91 8.31
C LEU A 80 -10.62 3.91 9.57
N GLN A 81 -11.52 2.94 9.68
CA GLN A 81 -12.40 2.83 10.84
C GLN A 81 -11.59 2.66 12.12
N ARG A 82 -10.57 1.81 12.10
CA ARG A 82 -9.71 1.59 13.26
C ARG A 82 -8.93 2.82 13.64
N GLU A 83 -8.42 3.54 12.65
CA GLU A 83 -7.69 4.78 12.91
C GLU A 83 -8.57 5.85 13.52
N LEU A 84 -9.80 6.00 13.02
CA LEU A 84 -10.76 6.95 13.56
C LEU A 84 -11.14 6.60 15.00
N GLN A 85 -11.40 5.31 15.28
CA GLN A 85 -11.72 4.87 16.63
C GLN A 85 -10.57 5.12 17.60
N ARG A 86 -9.33 4.87 17.15
CA ARG A 86 -8.15 5.10 17.97
C ARG A 86 -8.01 6.58 18.32
N ARG A 87 -8.24 7.47 17.36
CA ARG A 87 -8.15 8.92 17.57
C ARG A 87 -9.23 9.43 18.53
N VAL A 88 -10.45 8.90 18.40
CA VAL A 88 -11.56 9.26 19.29
C VAL A 88 -11.24 8.80 20.71
N ALA A 89 -10.70 7.61 20.89
CA ALA A 89 -10.36 7.10 22.22
C ALA A 89 -9.24 7.88 22.91
N GLN A 90 -8.40 8.59 22.14
CA GLN A 90 -7.29 9.37 22.67
C GLN A 90 -7.66 10.82 23.05
N ARG A 91 -8.89 11.24 22.82
CA ARG A 91 -9.36 12.59 23.17
C ARG A 91 -9.68 12.73 24.64
#